data_d59c0f47ef0c7b469b62c7b01d5d596f
#
_entry.id   d59c0f47ef0c7b469b62c7b01d5d596f
#
_cell.length_a   1.000
_cell.length_b   1.000
_cell.length_c   1.000
_cell.angle_alpha   90.00
_cell.angle_beta   90.00
_cell.angle_gamma   90.00
#
_symmetry.space_group_name_H-M   'P 1'
#
loop_
_entity.id
_entity.type
_entity.pdbx_description
1 polymer ?
#
loop_
_entity_poly.entity_id
_entity_poly.type
_entity_poly.pdbx_seq_one_letter_code
_entity_poly.pdbx_strand_id
1 'polypeptide(L)'
;ASDTYDAIDWMVKNINNNNGNVGVMGISYPGFYATLASLSNHPALKAVSPQAPVTEWFIGDDFHHNGAFMLADGFAFYSGFGKPRPRPTTVGPAGFNFTNPDNFDFYLQTGAIPNFTKLMGDSIKFWKDLMAHPNYDEFWQIRNTRKNVQEINPNIATLVVGGLYDAEDCFGAWNLYKAIEAKAKNNNKLVMGPWYHGQWASNDGTHLGNVQFGSNTSEWYGKNIELP
;
A
#
# COMPACT_ATOMS: atom_id res chain seq x y z
N ALA A 1 -0.51 -14.55 -4.14
CA ALA A 1 0.81 -15.12 -4.54
C ALA A 1 0.70 -15.96 -5.82
N SER A 2 -0.33 -16.79 -6.01
CA SER A 2 -0.51 -17.62 -7.22
C SER A 2 -0.61 -16.77 -8.49
N ASP A 3 -1.51 -15.79 -8.52
CA ASP A 3 -1.70 -14.92 -9.69
C ASP A 3 -0.42 -14.15 -10.06
N THR A 4 0.36 -13.76 -9.05
CA THR A 4 1.68 -13.14 -9.27
C THR A 4 2.67 -14.12 -9.90
N TYR A 5 2.67 -15.38 -9.43
CA TYR A 5 3.50 -16.43 -10.01
C TYR A 5 3.16 -16.61 -11.49
N ASP A 6 1.88 -16.78 -11.81
CA ASP A 6 1.42 -16.98 -13.20
C ASP A 6 1.71 -15.78 -14.09
N ALA A 7 1.56 -14.55 -13.56
CA ALA A 7 1.89 -13.33 -14.29
C ALA A 7 3.40 -13.23 -14.60
N ILE A 8 4.27 -13.55 -13.63
CA ILE A 8 5.72 -13.56 -13.85
C ILE A 8 6.09 -14.64 -14.86
N ASP A 9 5.53 -15.85 -14.73
CA ASP A 9 5.78 -16.96 -15.66
C ASP A 9 5.38 -16.58 -17.09
N TRP A 10 4.20 -15.94 -17.24
CA TRP A 10 3.75 -15.44 -18.54
C TRP A 10 4.69 -14.36 -19.10
N MET A 11 5.10 -13.39 -18.30
CA MET A 11 5.99 -12.30 -18.74
C MET A 11 7.32 -12.84 -19.23
N VAL A 12 7.95 -13.74 -18.49
CA VAL A 12 9.24 -14.33 -18.86
C VAL A 12 9.16 -15.11 -20.17
N LYS A 13 8.02 -15.78 -20.41
CA LYS A 13 7.82 -16.59 -21.63
C LYS A 13 7.41 -15.78 -22.85
N ASN A 14 6.73 -14.63 -22.67
CA ASN A 14 6.05 -13.95 -23.78
C ASN A 14 6.60 -12.55 -24.08
N ILE A 15 7.32 -11.90 -23.17
CA ILE A 15 7.93 -10.60 -23.43
C ILE A 15 9.28 -10.80 -24.10
N ASN A 16 9.40 -10.32 -25.33
CA ASN A 16 10.63 -10.42 -26.10
C ASN A 16 11.77 -9.63 -25.45
N ASN A 17 13.01 -10.14 -25.58
CA ASN A 17 14.23 -9.50 -25.09
C ASN A 17 14.29 -9.31 -23.56
N ASN A 18 13.50 -10.03 -22.78
CA ASN A 18 13.69 -10.08 -21.33
C ASN A 18 14.93 -10.92 -20.99
N ASN A 19 15.53 -10.66 -19.84
CA ASN A 19 16.72 -11.38 -19.35
C ASN A 19 16.37 -12.51 -18.37
N GLY A 20 15.09 -12.88 -18.24
CA GLY A 20 14.61 -13.91 -17.31
C GLY A 20 14.57 -13.48 -15.84
N ASN A 21 14.84 -12.21 -15.52
CA ASN A 21 14.75 -11.68 -14.16
C ASN A 21 13.59 -10.68 -14.04
N VAL A 22 12.89 -10.72 -12.91
CA VAL A 22 11.75 -9.86 -12.64
C VAL A 22 11.95 -9.17 -11.28
N GLY A 23 11.65 -7.87 -11.23
CA GLY A 23 11.46 -7.10 -10.02
C GLY A 23 10.01 -6.68 -9.87
N VAL A 24 9.53 -6.57 -8.63
CA VAL A 24 8.18 -6.06 -8.33
C VAL A 24 8.29 -4.90 -7.35
N MET A 25 7.69 -3.78 -7.68
CA MET A 25 7.61 -2.62 -6.78
C MET A 25 6.21 -2.04 -6.75
N GLY A 26 5.92 -1.30 -5.71
CA GLY A 26 4.67 -0.56 -5.61
C GLY A 26 4.59 0.26 -4.34
N ILE A 27 3.84 1.35 -4.40
CA ILE A 27 3.62 2.30 -3.30
C ILE A 27 2.21 2.12 -2.77
N SER A 28 2.00 2.14 -1.44
CA SER A 28 0.69 2.08 -0.81
C SER A 28 0.03 0.71 -1.00
N TYR A 29 -1.17 0.63 -1.53
CA TYR A 29 -1.85 -0.62 -1.88
C TYR A 29 -1.02 -1.51 -2.83
N PRO A 30 -0.36 -0.98 -3.88
CA PRO A 30 0.66 -1.72 -4.64
C PRO A 30 1.88 -2.14 -3.82
N GLY A 31 2.22 -1.45 -2.73
CA GLY A 31 3.24 -1.89 -1.75
C GLY A 31 2.82 -3.15 -0.99
N PHE A 32 1.54 -3.26 -0.63
CA PHE A 32 0.95 -4.51 -0.14
C PHE A 32 1.08 -5.63 -1.19
N TYR A 33 0.79 -5.37 -2.46
CA TYR A 33 0.97 -6.35 -3.53
C TYR A 33 2.43 -6.76 -3.70
N ALA A 34 3.38 -5.80 -3.62
CA ALA A 34 4.81 -6.11 -3.70
C ALA A 34 5.26 -7.01 -2.54
N THR A 35 4.72 -6.80 -1.33
CA THR A 35 4.95 -7.69 -0.19
C THR A 35 4.43 -9.10 -0.47
N LEU A 36 3.22 -9.24 -0.98
CA LEU A 36 2.65 -10.55 -1.33
C LEU A 36 3.36 -11.21 -2.51
N ALA A 37 3.89 -10.42 -3.44
CA ALA A 37 4.67 -10.93 -4.57
C ALA A 37 5.92 -11.69 -4.10
N SER A 38 6.57 -11.25 -3.02
CA SER A 38 7.72 -11.94 -2.44
C SER A 38 7.42 -13.38 -2.01
N LEU A 39 6.16 -13.64 -1.65
CA LEU A 39 5.67 -14.98 -1.24
C LEU A 39 5.32 -15.88 -2.44
N SER A 40 5.34 -15.37 -3.67
CA SER A 40 5.13 -16.20 -4.87
C SER A 40 6.28 -17.17 -5.10
N ASN A 41 7.47 -16.81 -4.63
CA ASN A 41 8.69 -17.60 -4.76
C ASN A 41 9.00 -18.05 -6.20
N HIS A 42 8.56 -17.26 -7.19
CA HIS A 42 8.85 -17.55 -8.58
C HIS A 42 10.37 -17.48 -8.85
N PRO A 43 10.98 -18.43 -9.56
CA PRO A 43 12.44 -18.46 -9.74
C PRO A 43 13.01 -17.24 -10.49
N ALA A 44 12.21 -16.61 -11.34
CA ALA A 44 12.58 -15.36 -12.02
C ALA A 44 12.50 -14.11 -11.13
N LEU A 45 11.76 -14.15 -10.01
CA LEU A 45 11.65 -13.01 -9.10
C LEU A 45 12.96 -12.84 -8.33
N LYS A 46 13.63 -11.70 -8.50
CA LYS A 46 14.95 -11.40 -7.91
C LYS A 46 14.89 -10.33 -6.85
N ALA A 47 13.96 -9.37 -6.98
CA ALA A 47 13.84 -8.27 -6.05
C ALA A 47 12.39 -7.83 -5.89
N VAL A 48 12.06 -7.34 -4.70
CA VAL A 48 10.80 -6.66 -4.42
C VAL A 48 11.06 -5.34 -3.69
N SER A 49 10.28 -4.30 -4.01
CA SER A 49 10.32 -3.04 -3.29
C SER A 49 8.91 -2.66 -2.80
N PRO A 50 8.52 -3.15 -1.62
CA PRO A 50 7.34 -2.68 -0.92
C PRO A 50 7.58 -1.25 -0.42
N GLN A 51 6.86 -0.28 -0.97
CA GLN A 51 6.99 1.14 -0.63
C GLN A 51 5.70 1.61 0.05
N ALA A 52 5.79 2.26 1.21
CA ALA A 52 4.64 2.55 2.06
C ALA A 52 3.64 1.37 2.07
N PRO A 53 4.06 0.16 2.42
CA PRO A 53 3.21 -1.02 2.27
C PRO A 53 2.17 -1.10 3.38
N VAL A 54 0.92 -1.30 3.02
CA VAL A 54 -0.11 -1.71 3.99
C VAL A 54 0.21 -3.12 4.48
N THR A 55 0.39 -3.31 5.76
CA THR A 55 0.75 -4.62 6.34
C THR A 55 -0.21 -5.09 7.42
N GLU A 56 -0.81 -4.15 8.15
CA GLU A 56 -1.71 -4.42 9.27
C GLU A 56 -2.83 -3.38 9.32
N TRP A 57 -3.92 -3.68 8.70
CA TRP A 57 -5.06 -2.81 8.39
C TRP A 57 -5.89 -2.33 9.60
N PHE A 58 -5.73 -2.93 10.76
CA PHE A 58 -6.49 -2.60 11.95
C PHE A 58 -5.70 -1.88 13.03
N ILE A 59 -4.38 -2.07 13.04
CA ILE A 59 -3.54 -1.55 14.12
C ILE A 59 -2.82 -0.27 13.71
N GLY A 60 -2.33 -0.16 12.47
CA GLY A 60 -1.46 0.94 12.16
C GLY A 60 -1.38 1.41 10.71
N ASP A 61 -2.02 0.70 9.77
CA ASP A 61 -1.97 1.07 8.36
C ASP A 61 -3.35 1.45 7.84
N ASP A 62 -3.41 2.36 6.88
CA ASP A 62 -4.60 2.88 6.19
C ASP A 62 -5.71 3.31 7.15
N PHE A 63 -6.74 2.46 7.29
CA PHE A 63 -8.06 2.85 7.76
C PHE A 63 -8.28 2.70 9.26
N HIS A 64 -7.35 2.10 10.00
CA HIS A 64 -7.44 2.03 11.45
C HIS A 64 -6.07 2.28 12.10
N HIS A 65 -6.06 3.11 13.12
CA HIS A 65 -4.92 3.26 14.01
C HIS A 65 -5.34 2.83 15.42
N ASN A 66 -4.75 1.73 15.91
CA ASN A 66 -5.12 1.10 17.17
C ASN A 66 -6.62 0.82 17.30
N GLY A 67 -7.26 0.42 16.18
CA GLY A 67 -8.69 0.13 16.10
C GLY A 67 -9.60 1.35 15.89
N ALA A 68 -9.07 2.56 15.94
CA ALA A 68 -9.83 3.76 15.60
C ALA A 68 -9.96 3.89 14.07
N PHE A 69 -11.19 3.83 13.58
CA PHE A 69 -11.46 3.92 12.15
C PHE A 69 -11.32 5.35 11.62
N MET A 70 -10.50 5.52 10.59
CA MET A 70 -10.26 6.78 9.90
C MET A 70 -11.33 6.98 8.82
N LEU A 71 -12.51 7.42 9.25
CA LEU A 71 -13.70 7.49 8.41
C LEU A 71 -13.51 8.33 7.15
N ALA A 72 -12.86 9.47 7.25
CA ALA A 72 -12.68 10.39 6.12
C ALA A 72 -11.89 9.73 4.99
N ASP A 73 -10.74 9.11 5.32
CA ASP A 73 -9.91 8.39 4.36
C ASP A 73 -10.64 7.18 3.80
N GLY A 74 -11.15 6.30 4.66
CA GLY A 74 -11.82 5.09 4.25
C GLY A 74 -13.01 5.35 3.34
N PHE A 75 -13.84 6.34 3.64
CA PHE A 75 -14.99 6.67 2.82
C PHE A 75 -14.57 7.27 1.46
N ALA A 76 -13.67 8.24 1.47
CA ALA A 76 -13.19 8.86 0.24
C ALA A 76 -12.53 7.85 -0.69
N PHE A 77 -11.60 7.03 -0.16
CA PHE A 77 -10.87 6.03 -0.93
C PHE A 77 -11.81 4.96 -1.52
N TYR A 78 -12.60 4.29 -0.68
CA TYR A 78 -13.46 3.20 -1.17
C TYR A 78 -14.60 3.67 -2.04
N SER A 79 -15.01 4.92 -1.96
CA SER A 79 -16.05 5.46 -2.84
C SER A 79 -15.71 5.35 -4.34
N GLY A 80 -14.43 5.23 -4.66
CA GLY A 80 -13.93 5.01 -6.02
C GLY A 80 -13.24 3.65 -6.19
N PHE A 81 -12.29 3.32 -5.32
CA PHE A 81 -11.36 2.21 -5.48
C PHE A 81 -12.04 0.84 -5.56
N GLY A 82 -13.03 0.58 -4.74
CA GLY A 82 -13.73 -0.72 -4.66
C GLY A 82 -14.81 -0.96 -5.72
N LYS A 83 -15.07 -0.02 -6.62
CA LYS A 83 -16.14 -0.17 -7.62
C LYS A 83 -15.83 -1.25 -8.65
N PRO A 84 -16.79 -2.15 -8.95
CA PRO A 84 -16.61 -3.17 -9.97
C PRO A 84 -16.29 -2.59 -11.34
N ARG A 85 -15.38 -3.24 -12.07
CA ARG A 85 -15.02 -2.90 -13.45
C ARG A 85 -15.47 -4.03 -14.37
N PRO A 86 -16.40 -3.78 -15.29
CA PRO A 86 -16.94 -4.84 -16.16
C PRO A 86 -15.94 -5.33 -17.22
N ARG A 87 -14.90 -4.54 -17.50
CA ARG A 87 -13.84 -4.84 -18.49
C ARG A 87 -12.56 -4.07 -18.18
N PRO A 88 -11.41 -4.46 -18.73
CA PRO A 88 -10.19 -3.67 -18.66
C PRO A 88 -10.41 -2.22 -19.13
N THR A 89 -9.89 -1.26 -18.40
CA THR A 89 -10.01 0.17 -18.68
C THR A 89 -8.81 0.94 -18.14
N THR A 90 -8.42 1.99 -18.82
CA THR A 90 -7.42 2.96 -18.36
C THR A 90 -8.04 4.10 -17.54
N VAL A 91 -9.38 4.18 -17.50
CA VAL A 91 -10.09 5.18 -16.72
C VAL A 91 -10.54 4.59 -15.40
N GLY A 92 -10.06 5.15 -14.30
CA GLY A 92 -10.49 4.77 -12.96
C GLY A 92 -11.96 5.14 -12.71
N PRO A 93 -12.66 4.43 -11.82
CA PRO A 93 -14.01 4.82 -11.43
C PRO A 93 -13.97 6.17 -10.70
N ALA A 94 -14.97 7.01 -10.94
CA ALA A 94 -15.12 8.26 -10.20
C ALA A 94 -15.38 7.98 -8.72
N GLY A 95 -14.72 8.73 -7.83
CA GLY A 95 -15.00 8.72 -6.39
C GLY A 95 -16.36 9.33 -6.07
N PHE A 96 -16.62 9.51 -4.78
CA PHE A 96 -17.83 10.17 -4.29
C PHE A 96 -17.82 11.65 -4.69
N ASN A 97 -18.95 12.16 -5.15
CA ASN A 97 -19.11 13.57 -5.47
C ASN A 97 -19.51 14.33 -4.20
N PHE A 98 -18.54 14.93 -3.53
CA PHE A 98 -18.79 15.78 -2.37
C PHE A 98 -19.46 17.08 -2.82
N THR A 99 -20.72 17.24 -2.49
CA THR A 99 -21.49 18.45 -2.85
C THR A 99 -21.19 19.65 -1.96
N ASN A 100 -20.65 19.40 -0.74
CA ASN A 100 -20.16 20.44 0.17
C ASN A 100 -18.64 20.57 0.02
N PRO A 101 -18.11 21.76 -0.29
CA PRO A 101 -16.65 21.99 -0.37
C PRO A 101 -15.97 21.89 0.99
N ASP A 102 -16.69 22.04 2.09
CA ASP A 102 -16.20 21.81 3.46
C ASP A 102 -16.43 20.35 3.84
N ASN A 103 -15.37 19.56 3.81
CA ASN A 103 -15.43 18.16 4.19
C ASN A 103 -15.84 17.95 5.64
N PHE A 104 -15.41 18.82 6.57
CA PHE A 104 -15.79 18.72 7.98
C PHE A 104 -17.33 18.81 8.13
N ASP A 105 -17.92 19.81 7.49
CA ASP A 105 -19.38 19.99 7.48
C ASP A 105 -20.10 18.79 6.87
N PHE A 106 -19.60 18.24 5.77
CA PHE A 106 -20.17 17.06 5.15
C PHE A 106 -20.20 15.86 6.11
N TYR A 107 -19.09 15.57 6.78
CA TYR A 107 -18.99 14.45 7.71
C TYR A 107 -19.86 14.70 8.95
N LEU A 108 -19.87 15.92 9.49
CA LEU A 108 -20.70 16.30 10.64
C LEU A 108 -22.20 16.15 10.33
N GLN A 109 -22.65 16.65 9.19
CA GLN A 109 -24.06 16.56 8.79
C GLN A 109 -24.49 15.14 8.44
N THR A 110 -23.61 14.33 7.86
CA THR A 110 -23.89 12.93 7.58
C THR A 110 -24.04 12.12 8.86
N GLY A 111 -23.25 12.44 9.88
CA GLY A 111 -23.38 11.88 11.24
C GLY A 111 -22.85 10.45 11.35
N ALA A 112 -23.69 9.52 11.80
CA ALA A 112 -23.25 8.16 12.13
C ALA A 112 -22.86 7.31 10.93
N ILE A 113 -21.86 6.41 11.10
CA ILE A 113 -21.32 5.52 10.06
C ILE A 113 -22.38 4.80 9.20
N PRO A 114 -23.52 4.31 9.73
CA PRO A 114 -24.56 3.71 8.89
C PRO A 114 -25.10 4.61 7.78
N ASN A 115 -25.02 5.94 7.95
CA ASN A 115 -25.43 6.88 6.90
C ASN A 115 -24.40 6.93 5.75
N PHE A 116 -23.11 6.84 6.06
CA PHE A 116 -22.05 6.70 5.04
C PHE A 116 -22.21 5.40 4.26
N THR A 117 -22.60 4.31 4.91
CA THR A 117 -22.90 3.04 4.24
C THR A 117 -24.05 3.20 3.24
N LYS A 118 -25.09 3.98 3.55
CA LYS A 118 -26.18 4.29 2.59
C LYS A 118 -25.67 5.10 1.39
N LEU A 119 -24.79 6.07 1.64
CA LEU A 119 -24.17 6.89 0.57
C LEU A 119 -23.24 6.06 -0.30
N MET A 120 -22.50 5.12 0.29
CA MET A 120 -21.59 4.20 -0.42
C MET A 120 -22.37 3.26 -1.35
N GLY A 121 -23.57 2.89 -1.00
CA GLY A 121 -24.40 1.96 -1.75
C GLY A 121 -23.91 0.49 -1.63
N ASP A 122 -24.41 -0.35 -2.54
CA ASP A 122 -24.25 -1.81 -2.44
C ASP A 122 -23.13 -2.40 -3.28
N SER A 123 -22.50 -1.61 -4.14
CA SER A 123 -21.54 -2.12 -5.12
C SER A 123 -20.15 -2.43 -4.55
N ILE A 124 -19.79 -1.87 -3.38
CA ILE A 124 -18.46 -1.99 -2.80
C ILE A 124 -18.47 -2.97 -1.64
N LYS A 125 -18.15 -4.22 -1.98
CA LYS A 125 -18.16 -5.32 -0.99
C LYS A 125 -17.22 -5.05 0.17
N PHE A 126 -16.02 -4.54 -0.06
CA PHE A 126 -15.03 -4.36 0.99
C PHE A 126 -15.46 -3.31 2.02
N TRP A 127 -16.20 -2.27 1.63
CA TRP A 127 -16.81 -1.35 2.59
C TRP A 127 -17.76 -2.06 3.56
N LYS A 128 -18.56 -2.98 3.04
CA LYS A 128 -19.47 -3.78 3.89
C LYS A 128 -18.71 -4.70 4.83
N ASP A 129 -17.62 -5.30 4.33
CA ASP A 129 -16.73 -6.15 5.13
C ASP A 129 -16.08 -5.33 6.26
N LEU A 130 -15.58 -4.11 5.98
CA LEU A 130 -15.05 -3.19 6.99
C LEU A 130 -16.07 -2.93 8.11
N MET A 131 -17.32 -2.63 7.74
CA MET A 131 -18.39 -2.34 8.71
C MET A 131 -18.84 -3.56 9.50
N ALA A 132 -18.71 -4.76 8.93
CA ALA A 132 -19.05 -6.01 9.59
C ALA A 132 -17.99 -6.48 10.60
N HIS A 133 -16.74 -5.97 10.51
CA HIS A 133 -15.61 -6.37 11.33
C HIS A 133 -15.05 -5.20 12.16
N PRO A 134 -15.83 -4.63 13.12
CA PRO A 134 -15.40 -3.46 13.90
C PRO A 134 -14.37 -3.78 14.98
N ASN A 135 -14.03 -5.04 15.19
CA ASN A 135 -13.05 -5.52 16.15
C ASN A 135 -11.91 -6.25 15.46
N TYR A 136 -10.77 -6.40 16.16
CA TYR A 136 -9.61 -7.14 15.66
C TYR A 136 -9.85 -8.64 15.69
N ASP A 137 -10.62 -9.12 14.75
CA ASP A 137 -10.99 -10.53 14.56
C ASP A 137 -10.13 -11.23 13.48
N GLU A 138 -10.50 -12.46 13.14
CA GLU A 138 -9.80 -13.26 12.14
C GLU A 138 -9.77 -12.59 10.76
N PHE A 139 -10.82 -11.81 10.41
CA PHE A 139 -10.85 -11.07 9.15
C PHE A 139 -9.63 -10.17 8.97
N TRP A 140 -9.23 -9.45 10.01
CA TRP A 140 -8.03 -8.60 10.01
C TRP A 140 -6.75 -9.40 10.15
N GLN A 141 -6.75 -10.39 11.05
CA GLN A 141 -5.57 -11.15 11.41
C GLN A 141 -4.98 -11.95 10.24
N ILE A 142 -5.82 -12.51 9.37
CA ILE A 142 -5.36 -13.26 8.19
C ILE A 142 -4.78 -12.34 7.11
N ARG A 143 -5.11 -11.06 7.14
CA ARG A 143 -4.61 -10.05 6.19
C ARG A 143 -3.27 -9.44 6.59
N ASN A 144 -2.78 -9.73 7.78
CA ASN A 144 -1.48 -9.27 8.24
C ASN A 144 -0.35 -9.98 7.47
N THR A 145 0.22 -9.29 6.50
CA THR A 145 1.24 -9.85 5.59
C THR A 145 2.54 -10.23 6.30
N ARG A 146 2.84 -9.60 7.45
CA ARG A 146 4.05 -9.84 8.24
C ARG A 146 4.08 -11.22 8.90
N LYS A 147 2.94 -11.92 8.93
CA LYS A 147 2.88 -13.27 9.50
C LYS A 147 3.62 -14.31 8.67
N ASN A 148 3.75 -14.09 7.38
CA ASN A 148 4.26 -15.08 6.42
C ASN A 148 5.64 -14.73 5.83
N VAL A 149 6.31 -13.67 6.31
CA VAL A 149 7.60 -13.22 5.75
C VAL A 149 8.73 -14.26 5.87
N GLN A 150 8.63 -15.23 6.76
CA GLN A 150 9.57 -16.36 6.85
C GLN A 150 9.53 -17.27 5.61
N GLU A 151 8.49 -17.17 4.78
CA GLU A 151 8.33 -17.93 3.55
C GLU A 151 9.02 -17.27 2.35
N ILE A 152 9.56 -16.04 2.51
CA ILE A 152 10.28 -15.34 1.46
C ILE A 152 11.56 -16.12 1.11
N ASN A 153 11.74 -16.42 -0.17
CA ASN A 153 12.94 -17.08 -0.65
C ASN A 153 14.19 -16.20 -0.36
N PRO A 154 15.25 -16.77 0.25
CA PRO A 154 16.47 -16.02 0.57
C PRO A 154 17.14 -15.32 -0.62
N ASN A 155 16.88 -15.78 -1.84
CA ASN A 155 17.43 -15.19 -3.05
C ASN A 155 16.63 -13.99 -3.61
N ILE A 156 15.51 -13.62 -2.97
CA ILE A 156 14.73 -12.44 -3.34
C ILE A 156 15.17 -11.29 -2.44
N ALA A 157 15.82 -10.27 -3.02
CA ALA A 157 16.18 -9.06 -2.27
C ALA A 157 14.95 -8.20 -1.98
N THR A 158 14.93 -7.54 -0.83
CA THR A 158 13.84 -6.64 -0.44
C THR A 158 14.37 -5.24 -0.14
N LEU A 159 13.74 -4.22 -0.74
CA LEU A 159 13.95 -2.82 -0.41
C LEU A 159 12.63 -2.22 0.08
N VAL A 160 12.49 -2.06 1.39
CA VAL A 160 11.34 -1.37 1.98
C VAL A 160 11.59 0.13 1.97
N VAL A 161 10.61 0.90 1.50
CA VAL A 161 10.69 2.38 1.46
C VAL A 161 9.50 2.97 2.19
N GLY A 162 9.71 4.07 2.92
CA GLY A 162 8.62 4.75 3.59
C GLY A 162 8.93 6.20 3.95
N GLY A 163 7.91 6.94 4.32
CA GLY A 163 7.98 8.30 4.79
C GLY A 163 7.85 8.40 6.32
N LEU A 164 8.67 9.22 6.95
CA LEU A 164 8.57 9.48 8.40
C LEU A 164 7.30 10.28 8.77
N TYR A 165 6.74 10.99 7.79
CA TYR A 165 5.52 11.78 7.93
C TYR A 165 4.34 11.18 7.17
N ASP A 166 4.44 9.90 6.81
CA ASP A 166 3.35 9.16 6.20
C ASP A 166 2.28 8.87 7.25
N ALA A 167 1.12 9.49 7.09
CA ALA A 167 -0.02 9.34 8.00
C ALA A 167 -0.80 8.03 7.78
N GLU A 168 -0.55 7.36 6.66
CA GLU A 168 -1.26 6.13 6.26
C GLU A 168 -0.45 4.88 6.63
N ASP A 169 0.78 4.74 6.08
CA ASP A 169 1.53 3.48 6.10
C ASP A 169 2.96 3.58 6.67
N CYS A 170 3.25 4.60 7.47
CA CYS A 170 4.52 4.66 8.19
C CYS A 170 4.74 3.43 9.08
N PHE A 171 3.69 2.95 9.73
CA PHE A 171 3.70 1.76 10.57
C PHE A 171 4.08 0.51 9.74
N GLY A 172 3.48 0.33 8.57
CA GLY A 172 3.70 -0.80 7.68
C GLY A 172 5.15 -0.91 7.23
N ALA A 173 5.75 0.20 6.77
CA ALA A 173 7.14 0.23 6.33
C ALA A 173 8.11 -0.24 7.44
N TRP A 174 8.02 0.34 8.63
CA TRP A 174 8.85 -0.04 9.77
C TRP A 174 8.66 -1.48 10.21
N ASN A 175 7.43 -1.92 10.33
CA ASN A 175 7.12 -3.22 10.89
C ASN A 175 7.31 -4.36 9.90
N LEU A 176 7.16 -4.09 8.59
CA LEU A 176 7.54 -5.06 7.56
C LEU A 176 9.05 -5.30 7.58
N TYR A 177 9.85 -4.22 7.53
CA TYR A 177 11.30 -4.34 7.62
C TYR A 177 11.73 -5.16 8.82
N LYS A 178 11.25 -4.81 10.02
CA LYS A 178 11.58 -5.55 11.27
C LYS A 178 11.15 -7.02 11.21
N ALA A 179 9.99 -7.31 10.63
CA ALA A 179 9.52 -8.68 10.55
C ALA A 179 10.39 -9.53 9.61
N ILE A 180 10.83 -8.96 8.48
CA ILE A 180 11.74 -9.62 7.54
C ILE A 180 13.10 -9.82 8.19
N GLU A 181 13.69 -8.81 8.85
CA GLU A 181 14.96 -8.95 9.59
C GLU A 181 14.92 -10.07 10.61
N ALA A 182 13.81 -10.20 11.33
CA ALA A 182 13.68 -11.18 12.40
C ALA A 182 13.43 -12.61 11.89
N LYS A 183 12.81 -12.80 10.73
CA LYS A 183 12.25 -14.09 10.32
C LYS A 183 12.74 -14.60 8.98
N ALA A 184 13.01 -13.72 8.01
CA ALA A 184 13.54 -14.08 6.71
C ALA A 184 15.07 -14.06 6.72
N LYS A 185 15.68 -14.70 5.71
CA LYS A 185 17.14 -14.78 5.57
C LYS A 185 17.64 -14.11 4.29
N ASN A 186 16.81 -13.26 3.71
CA ASN A 186 17.11 -12.58 2.47
C ASN A 186 17.87 -11.26 2.70
N ASN A 187 18.42 -10.69 1.63
CA ASN A 187 18.97 -9.33 1.66
C ASN A 187 17.82 -8.33 1.79
N ASN A 188 17.71 -7.67 2.95
CA ASN A 188 16.64 -6.75 3.26
C ASN A 188 17.20 -5.38 3.63
N LYS A 189 16.66 -4.33 3.03
CA LYS A 189 17.07 -2.94 3.25
C LYS A 189 15.86 -2.07 3.55
N LEU A 190 16.09 -0.98 4.30
CA LEU A 190 15.07 0.02 4.62
C LEU A 190 15.58 1.41 4.23
N VAL A 191 14.72 2.17 3.58
CA VAL A 191 14.90 3.61 3.34
C VAL A 191 13.71 4.35 3.93
N MET A 192 13.99 5.26 4.88
CA MET A 192 12.99 6.17 5.43
C MET A 192 13.44 7.61 5.17
N GLY A 193 12.61 8.37 4.47
CA GLY A 193 12.87 9.78 4.19
C GLY A 193 11.88 10.71 4.89
N PRO A 194 12.11 12.04 4.83
CA PRO A 194 11.23 13.02 5.44
C PRO A 194 9.98 13.28 4.57
N TRP A 195 9.30 12.23 4.20
CA TRP A 195 8.23 12.23 3.19
C TRP A 195 6.86 11.99 3.81
N TYR A 196 5.81 12.57 3.21
CA TYR A 196 4.45 12.09 3.34
C TYR A 196 4.21 10.91 2.39
N HIS A 197 3.02 10.33 2.42
CA HIS A 197 2.66 9.15 1.64
C HIS A 197 2.96 9.29 0.14
N GLY A 198 3.95 8.53 -0.35
CA GLY A 198 4.36 8.53 -1.76
C GLY A 198 5.12 9.79 -2.24
N GLN A 199 5.56 10.68 -1.36
CA GLN A 199 6.21 11.93 -1.75
C GLN A 199 7.48 11.71 -2.57
N TRP A 200 8.25 10.68 -2.29
CA TRP A 200 9.50 10.35 -3.03
C TRP A 200 9.28 10.05 -4.52
N ALA A 201 8.06 9.74 -4.94
CA ALA A 201 7.68 9.48 -6.33
C ALA A 201 6.79 10.58 -6.94
N SER A 202 6.33 11.56 -6.15
CA SER A 202 5.34 12.53 -6.58
C SER A 202 5.88 13.96 -6.74
N ASN A 203 6.93 14.33 -6.02
CA ASN A 203 7.57 15.64 -6.14
C ASN A 203 9.06 15.58 -5.74
N ASP A 204 9.71 16.74 -5.67
CA ASP A 204 11.14 16.85 -5.41
C ASP A 204 11.57 16.60 -3.94
N GLY A 205 10.63 16.57 -3.01
CA GLY A 205 10.91 16.32 -1.59
C GLY A 205 11.69 17.41 -0.90
N THR A 206 11.59 18.67 -1.37
CA THR A 206 12.34 19.81 -0.76
C THR A 206 11.71 20.30 0.53
N HIS A 207 10.43 20.02 0.73
CA HIS A 207 9.68 20.53 1.89
C HIS A 207 8.51 19.62 2.30
N LEU A 208 8.03 19.85 3.51
CA LEU A 208 6.76 19.31 4.02
C LEU A 208 6.01 20.43 4.75
N GLY A 209 4.86 20.81 4.21
CA GLY A 209 4.15 21.99 4.71
C GLY A 209 5.05 23.21 4.71
N ASN A 210 5.25 23.83 5.87
CA ASN A 210 6.10 25.00 6.05
C ASN A 210 7.58 24.67 6.36
N VAL A 211 7.94 23.38 6.50
CA VAL A 211 9.30 22.95 6.83
C VAL A 211 10.09 22.74 5.54
N GLN A 212 11.20 23.46 5.40
CA GLN A 212 12.14 23.32 4.30
C GLN A 212 13.28 22.38 4.71
N PHE A 213 13.60 21.39 3.90
CA PHE A 213 14.67 20.43 4.21
C PHE A 213 16.07 20.89 3.74
N GLY A 214 16.15 21.93 2.91
CA GLY A 214 17.41 22.45 2.38
C GLY A 214 18.06 21.53 1.35
N SER A 215 17.38 20.49 0.90
CA SER A 215 17.84 19.54 -0.11
C SER A 215 16.65 18.92 -0.84
N ASN A 216 16.91 18.42 -2.06
CA ASN A 216 15.94 17.70 -2.87
C ASN A 216 15.99 16.19 -2.49
N THR A 217 15.22 15.80 -1.49
CA THR A 217 15.32 14.46 -0.88
C THR A 217 14.80 13.36 -1.79
N SER A 218 13.75 13.62 -2.56
CA SER A 218 13.17 12.64 -3.48
C SER A 218 14.07 12.42 -4.70
N GLU A 219 14.64 13.49 -5.26
CA GLU A 219 15.59 13.36 -6.36
C GLU A 219 16.87 12.63 -5.93
N TRP A 220 17.33 12.94 -4.70
CA TRP A 220 18.48 12.23 -4.14
C TRP A 220 18.20 10.72 -4.02
N TYR A 221 17.03 10.36 -3.50
CA TYR A 221 16.59 8.97 -3.40
C TYR A 221 16.54 8.29 -4.77
N GLY A 222 15.87 8.92 -5.74
CA GLY A 222 15.76 8.38 -7.08
C GLY A 222 17.13 8.12 -7.74
N LYS A 223 18.06 9.08 -7.61
CA LYS A 223 19.40 8.97 -8.23
C LYS A 223 20.36 8.01 -7.51
N ASN A 224 20.23 7.85 -6.19
CA ASN A 224 21.24 7.15 -5.39
C ASN A 224 20.78 5.79 -4.87
N ILE A 225 19.48 5.53 -4.86
CA ILE A 225 18.90 4.31 -4.26
C ILE A 225 18.07 3.54 -5.29
N GLU A 226 17.17 4.21 -6.00
CA GLU A 226 16.19 3.52 -6.86
C GLU A 226 16.72 3.20 -8.26
N LEU A 227 17.55 4.07 -8.83
CA LEU A 227 18.06 3.93 -10.20
C LEU A 227 19.44 3.24 -10.34
N PRO A 228 20.28 3.15 -9.32
CA PRO A 228 21.54 2.37 -9.41
C PRO A 228 21.29 0.85 -9.54
#